data_6ad400f2a4b43b5eaae80b8ae6eeec00
#
_entry.id   6ad400f2a4b43b5eaae80b8ae6eeec00
#
_cell.length_a   1.000
_cell.length_b   1.000
_cell.length_c   1.000
_cell.angle_alpha   90.00
_cell.angle_beta   90.00
_cell.angle_gamma   90.00
#
_symmetry.space_group_name_H-M   'P 1'
#
loop_
_entity.id
_entity.type
_entity.pdbx_description
1 polymer ?
#
loop_
_entity_poly.entity_id
_entity_poly.type
_entity_poly.pdbx_seq_one_letter_code
_entity_poly.pdbx_strand_id
1 'polypeptide(L)'
;MHQVKVSDILHKPFTSDHILYVFKGILVGLVTGLVVSVFRLIIDKTMKGLYFIYPYMADHPHVIVWYVLATIILCIILGFVIRSQLFYVKGSGVPQIEAVMDNEIEMKWWPALWRKFVGGLLAICPGLFLGREGPCIQMGACIGQGFSEELFHGGDKERNIMLACGIAAGLSAAFSAPLAGALFLVEEITLGFATSVVWLSALAAAVASDLVTILFFGLTPSLHFIYDYSVPVKDYWQLIILGIILGFFGYLYQVVILSLPRWYGKLKFIPQAWHSIVPLLLVIPIGLFYAKILGGSHDFILDLTSNHFIDYITGHLPAVGFVFLLLVIRFVFSMISYGASTPGGIFMPILVLGATSGALYASIMIRMGFLKEGYFLNIVIYAMAAYFGAIEKAPFTAVVLISEMVGSIKHMMPLLIVTLIAYVINDWLGGRPIYAALKDEMMDSFNHPHKKHGKNVVRS
;
A
#
# COMPACT_ATOMS: atom_id res chain seq x y z
N MET A 1 -20.00 -37.46 -6.44
CA MET A 1 -18.83 -37.34 -5.57
C MET A 1 -17.66 -38.08 -6.20
N HIS A 2 -16.85 -37.44 -7.03
CA HIS A 2 -15.59 -38.02 -7.51
C HIS A 2 -14.57 -37.90 -6.38
N GLN A 3 -14.17 -39.05 -5.83
CA GLN A 3 -13.00 -39.16 -4.96
C GLN A 3 -11.77 -38.82 -5.81
N VAL A 4 -11.23 -37.61 -5.67
CA VAL A 4 -9.91 -37.26 -6.19
C VAL A 4 -8.92 -38.14 -5.40
N LYS A 5 -8.27 -39.07 -6.04
CA LYS A 5 -7.24 -39.93 -5.41
C LYS A 5 -6.08 -39.01 -5.00
N VAL A 6 -5.66 -39.08 -3.75
CA VAL A 6 -4.50 -38.35 -3.19
C VAL A 6 -3.23 -38.58 -4.04
N SER A 7 -3.13 -39.72 -4.74
CA SER A 7 -2.08 -40.02 -5.73
C SER A 7 -2.04 -39.06 -6.94
N ASP A 8 -3.17 -38.45 -7.30
CA ASP A 8 -3.26 -37.55 -8.46
C ASP A 8 -2.82 -36.13 -8.12
N ILE A 9 -2.69 -35.84 -6.83
CA ILE A 9 -2.18 -34.54 -6.27
C ILE A 9 -0.66 -34.62 -6.07
N LEU A 10 -0.09 -35.80 -5.86
CA LEU A 10 1.30 -36.00 -5.46
C LEU A 10 2.14 -36.56 -6.62
N HIS A 11 2.51 -35.95 -7.62
CA HIS A 11 3.55 -36.27 -8.62
C HIS A 11 3.13 -35.99 -10.07
N LYS A 12 3.01 -34.72 -10.40
CA LYS A 12 3.59 -34.34 -11.70
C LYS A 12 5.06 -34.00 -11.42
N PRO A 13 6.01 -34.71 -12.01
CA PRO A 13 7.42 -34.40 -11.82
C PRO A 13 7.69 -32.96 -12.25
N PHE A 14 8.62 -32.31 -11.58
CA PHE A 14 9.13 -31.01 -11.97
C PHE A 14 9.60 -31.10 -13.42
N THR A 15 8.80 -30.55 -14.33
CA THR A 15 9.07 -30.62 -15.77
C THR A 15 10.06 -29.52 -16.16
N SER A 16 10.77 -29.68 -17.28
CA SER A 16 11.65 -28.65 -17.84
C SER A 16 10.94 -27.29 -17.98
N ASP A 17 9.62 -27.29 -18.18
CA ASP A 17 8.79 -26.09 -18.27
C ASP A 17 8.75 -25.30 -16.95
N HIS A 18 8.72 -25.96 -15.79
CA HIS A 18 8.75 -25.29 -14.49
C HIS A 18 10.04 -24.52 -14.28
N ILE A 19 11.18 -25.14 -14.63
CA ILE A 19 12.51 -24.51 -14.52
C ILE A 19 12.57 -23.29 -15.45
N LEU A 20 12.05 -23.39 -16.66
CA LEU A 20 12.03 -22.30 -17.63
C LEU A 20 11.22 -21.08 -17.10
N TYR A 21 10.04 -21.32 -16.50
CA TYR A 21 9.23 -20.23 -15.93
C TYR A 21 9.91 -19.58 -14.71
N VAL A 22 10.65 -20.34 -13.91
CA VAL A 22 11.46 -19.78 -12.82
C VAL A 22 12.55 -18.85 -13.37
N PHE A 23 13.28 -19.25 -14.41
CA PHE A 23 14.27 -18.39 -15.06
C PHE A 23 13.66 -17.13 -15.67
N LYS A 24 12.54 -17.26 -16.36
CA LYS A 24 11.79 -16.12 -16.90
C LYS A 24 11.34 -15.18 -15.77
N GLY A 25 10.85 -15.75 -14.66
CA GLY A 25 10.48 -15.00 -13.46
C GLY A 25 11.67 -14.22 -12.86
N ILE A 26 12.85 -14.83 -12.76
CA ILE A 26 14.07 -14.15 -12.30
C ILE A 26 14.40 -12.94 -13.17
N LEU A 27 14.32 -13.07 -14.49
CA LEU A 27 14.57 -11.94 -15.42
C LEU A 27 13.58 -10.81 -15.21
N VAL A 28 12.28 -11.12 -15.11
CA VAL A 28 11.23 -10.15 -14.77
C VAL A 28 11.52 -9.48 -13.42
N GLY A 29 11.93 -10.28 -12.42
CA GLY A 29 12.28 -9.79 -11.09
C GLY A 29 13.43 -8.80 -11.10
N LEU A 30 14.53 -9.11 -11.79
CA LEU A 30 15.70 -8.23 -11.88
C LEU A 30 15.35 -6.87 -12.49
N VAL A 31 14.60 -6.85 -13.60
CA VAL A 31 14.21 -5.59 -14.26
C VAL A 31 13.18 -4.82 -13.41
N THR A 32 12.23 -5.52 -12.82
CA THR A 32 11.26 -4.90 -11.90
C THR A 32 11.96 -4.29 -10.69
N GLY A 33 12.89 -5.02 -10.08
CA GLY A 33 13.70 -4.53 -8.96
C GLY A 33 14.46 -3.25 -9.31
N LEU A 34 15.06 -3.18 -10.50
CA LEU A 34 15.76 -1.98 -10.97
C LEU A 34 14.81 -0.78 -11.12
N VAL A 35 13.71 -0.95 -11.86
CA VAL A 35 12.75 0.15 -12.12
C VAL A 35 12.12 0.65 -10.82
N VAL A 36 11.70 -0.27 -9.95
CA VAL A 36 11.09 0.08 -8.66
C VAL A 36 12.11 0.71 -7.71
N SER A 37 13.35 0.23 -7.67
CA SER A 37 14.40 0.83 -6.83
C SER A 37 14.73 2.26 -7.25
N VAL A 38 14.80 2.54 -8.55
CA VAL A 38 14.98 3.91 -9.06
C VAL A 38 13.79 4.80 -8.68
N PHE A 39 12.54 4.31 -8.87
CA PHE A 39 11.33 5.01 -8.49
C PHE A 39 11.32 5.36 -6.99
N ARG A 40 11.62 4.39 -6.15
CA ARG A 40 11.73 4.51 -4.70
C ARG A 40 12.82 5.51 -4.29
N LEU A 41 14.01 5.42 -4.91
CA LEU A 41 15.13 6.33 -4.63
C LEU A 41 14.78 7.80 -4.91
N ILE A 42 14.08 8.06 -6.03
CA ILE A 42 13.66 9.43 -6.39
C ILE A 42 12.67 9.95 -5.36
N ILE A 43 11.67 9.15 -4.97
CA ILE A 43 10.68 9.54 -3.96
C ILE A 43 11.37 9.83 -2.63
N ASP A 44 12.22 8.91 -2.14
CA ASP A 44 12.88 9.06 -0.84
C ASP A 44 13.78 10.32 -0.79
N LYS A 45 14.52 10.61 -1.86
CA LYS A 45 15.34 11.83 -1.96
C LYS A 45 14.47 13.09 -2.01
N THR A 46 13.38 13.07 -2.76
CA THR A 46 12.49 14.22 -2.90
C THR A 46 11.75 14.49 -1.59
N MET A 47 11.26 13.46 -0.90
CA MET A 47 10.62 13.61 0.41
C MET A 47 11.58 14.22 1.44
N LYS A 48 12.85 13.77 1.48
CA LYS A 48 13.88 14.41 2.32
C LYS A 48 14.07 15.88 1.96
N GLY A 49 14.02 16.24 0.67
CA GLY A 49 14.07 17.63 0.22
C GLY A 49 12.90 18.45 0.75
N LEU A 50 11.68 17.90 0.84
CA LEU A 50 10.53 18.59 1.41
C LEU A 50 10.73 18.93 2.89
N TYR A 51 11.44 18.08 3.65
CA TYR A 51 11.72 18.35 5.07
C TYR A 51 12.64 19.55 5.29
N PHE A 52 13.37 19.99 4.27
CA PHE A 52 14.14 21.24 4.29
C PHE A 52 13.33 22.41 3.71
N ILE A 53 12.55 22.19 2.66
CA ILE A 53 11.80 23.23 1.97
C ILE A 53 10.69 23.79 2.85
N TYR A 54 9.93 22.95 3.58
CA TYR A 54 8.81 23.41 4.39
C TYR A 54 9.22 24.30 5.58
N PRO A 55 10.22 23.93 6.41
CA PRO A 55 10.75 24.86 7.42
C PRO A 55 11.28 26.16 6.83
N TYR A 56 12.02 26.07 5.71
CA TYR A 56 12.51 27.27 5.02
C TYR A 56 11.38 28.19 4.56
N MET A 57 10.27 27.65 4.05
CA MET A 57 9.09 28.44 3.68
C MET A 57 8.38 29.04 4.89
N ALA A 58 8.40 28.38 6.05
CA ALA A 58 7.85 28.94 7.28
C ALA A 58 8.59 30.20 7.73
N ASP A 59 9.94 30.19 7.57
CA ASP A 59 10.79 31.32 7.89
C ASP A 59 10.74 32.42 6.80
N HIS A 60 10.38 32.07 5.55
CA HIS A 60 10.36 32.95 4.38
C HIS A 60 9.01 32.87 3.64
N PRO A 61 7.94 33.51 4.17
CA PRO A 61 6.57 33.36 3.63
C PRO A 61 6.40 33.76 2.15
N HIS A 62 7.23 34.66 1.62
CA HIS A 62 7.19 35.02 0.20
C HIS A 62 7.51 33.82 -0.75
N VAL A 63 8.26 32.83 -0.28
CA VAL A 63 8.59 31.63 -1.04
C VAL A 63 7.36 30.74 -1.24
N ILE A 64 6.36 30.81 -0.34
CA ILE A 64 5.13 30.03 -0.43
C ILE A 64 4.41 30.33 -1.75
N VAL A 65 4.39 31.58 -2.21
CA VAL A 65 3.74 31.96 -3.47
C VAL A 65 4.38 31.25 -4.65
N TRP A 66 5.71 31.21 -4.70
CA TRP A 66 6.43 30.52 -5.77
C TRP A 66 6.24 29.00 -5.70
N TYR A 67 6.18 28.43 -4.49
CA TYR A 67 5.91 27.00 -4.29
C TYR A 67 4.49 26.64 -4.76
N VAL A 68 3.48 27.46 -4.46
CA VAL A 68 2.10 27.28 -4.96
C VAL A 68 2.06 27.33 -6.49
N LEU A 69 2.73 28.30 -7.12
CA LEU A 69 2.80 28.39 -8.58
C LEU A 69 3.47 27.16 -9.19
N ALA A 70 4.60 26.70 -8.62
CA ALA A 70 5.27 25.48 -9.05
C ALA A 70 4.36 24.24 -8.90
N THR A 71 3.60 24.16 -7.83
CA THR A 71 2.63 23.08 -7.58
C THR A 71 1.50 23.09 -8.61
N ILE A 72 0.99 24.24 -8.99
CA ILE A 72 -0.03 24.38 -10.05
C ILE A 72 0.55 23.91 -11.40
N ILE A 73 1.75 24.33 -11.76
CA ILE A 73 2.43 23.90 -13.00
C ILE A 73 2.61 22.37 -12.99
N LEU A 74 3.06 21.81 -11.87
CA LEU A 74 3.24 20.38 -11.71
C LEU A 74 1.90 19.61 -11.85
N CYS A 75 0.80 20.13 -11.30
CA CYS A 75 -0.54 19.56 -11.48
C CYS A 75 -0.95 19.56 -12.97
N ILE A 76 -0.68 20.64 -13.70
CA ILE A 76 -0.97 20.74 -15.13
C ILE A 76 -0.18 19.67 -15.88
N ILE A 77 1.10 19.52 -15.62
CA ILE A 77 1.97 18.49 -16.24
C ILE A 77 1.45 17.09 -15.91
N LEU A 78 1.15 16.82 -14.65
CA LEU A 78 0.59 15.53 -14.21
C LEU A 78 -0.68 15.19 -14.99
N GLY A 79 -1.61 16.14 -15.09
CA GLY A 79 -2.86 15.95 -15.83
C GLY A 79 -2.61 15.61 -17.31
N PHE A 80 -1.66 16.27 -17.97
CA PHE A 80 -1.28 15.95 -19.35
C PHE A 80 -0.66 14.55 -19.49
N VAL A 81 0.18 14.15 -18.55
CA VAL A 81 0.81 12.82 -18.54
C VAL A 81 -0.24 11.70 -18.44
N ILE A 82 -1.22 11.85 -17.53
CA ILE A 82 -2.14 10.75 -17.22
C ILE A 82 -3.43 10.73 -18.07
N ARG A 83 -3.86 11.86 -18.63
CA ARG A 83 -5.20 12.02 -19.26
C ARG A 83 -5.53 10.98 -20.31
N SER A 84 -4.56 10.57 -21.13
CA SER A 84 -4.79 9.64 -22.26
C SER A 84 -4.92 8.18 -21.80
N GLN A 85 -4.47 7.83 -20.60
CA GLN A 85 -4.52 6.49 -20.02
C GLN A 85 -5.06 6.53 -18.60
N LEU A 86 -5.85 7.55 -18.25
CA LEU A 86 -6.31 7.80 -16.87
C LEU A 86 -6.96 6.57 -16.24
N PHE A 87 -7.80 5.85 -17.00
CA PHE A 87 -8.46 4.64 -16.52
C PHE A 87 -7.46 3.59 -16.03
N TYR A 88 -6.37 3.39 -16.77
CA TYR A 88 -5.37 2.36 -16.49
C TYR A 88 -4.34 2.77 -15.42
N VAL A 89 -4.12 4.08 -15.20
CA VAL A 89 -3.04 4.55 -14.31
C VAL A 89 -3.52 5.23 -13.03
N LYS A 90 -4.83 5.52 -12.88
CA LYS A 90 -5.38 6.13 -11.67
C LYS A 90 -5.26 5.21 -10.44
N GLY A 91 -5.14 5.80 -9.27
CA GLY A 91 -5.13 5.09 -7.99
C GLY A 91 -3.93 4.15 -7.82
N SER A 92 -4.11 3.05 -7.09
CA SER A 92 -3.05 2.08 -6.81
C SER A 92 -2.58 1.32 -8.05
N GLY A 93 -3.48 0.97 -8.96
CA GLY A 93 -3.22 0.13 -10.12
C GLY A 93 -3.49 -1.36 -9.88
N VAL A 94 -3.66 -1.78 -8.62
CA VAL A 94 -3.99 -3.18 -8.31
C VAL A 94 -5.34 -3.58 -8.88
N PRO A 95 -6.43 -2.80 -8.73
CA PRO A 95 -7.72 -3.13 -9.35
C PRO A 95 -7.65 -3.31 -10.88
N GLN A 96 -6.80 -2.51 -11.54
CA GLN A 96 -6.61 -2.64 -12.99
C GLN A 96 -5.90 -3.95 -13.36
N ILE A 97 -4.89 -4.34 -12.57
CA ILE A 97 -4.16 -5.59 -12.79
C ILE A 97 -5.05 -6.81 -12.53
N GLU A 98 -5.86 -6.79 -11.49
CA GLU A 98 -6.86 -7.85 -11.26
C GLU A 98 -7.81 -7.98 -12.46
N ALA A 99 -8.35 -6.87 -12.97
CA ALA A 99 -9.23 -6.88 -14.13
C ALA A 99 -8.52 -7.40 -15.42
N VAL A 100 -7.20 -7.14 -15.57
CA VAL A 100 -6.40 -7.71 -16.67
C VAL A 100 -6.22 -9.22 -16.50
N MET A 101 -5.94 -9.69 -15.28
CA MET A 101 -5.76 -11.13 -14.99
C MET A 101 -7.05 -11.90 -15.15
N ASP A 102 -8.20 -11.29 -14.85
CA ASP A 102 -9.54 -11.84 -15.04
C ASP A 102 -10.03 -11.74 -16.50
N ASN A 103 -9.21 -11.17 -17.40
CA ASN A 103 -9.54 -10.90 -18.80
C ASN A 103 -10.77 -9.99 -19.01
N GLU A 104 -11.07 -9.12 -18.05
CA GLU A 104 -12.16 -8.14 -18.13
C GLU A 104 -11.76 -6.89 -18.92
N ILE A 105 -10.47 -6.55 -18.93
CA ILE A 105 -9.90 -5.43 -19.69
C ILE A 105 -8.57 -5.80 -20.34
N GLU A 106 -8.26 -5.12 -21.44
CA GLU A 106 -6.93 -5.17 -22.06
C GLU A 106 -6.14 -3.92 -21.73
N MET A 107 -4.91 -4.07 -21.27
CA MET A 107 -4.02 -2.97 -20.93
C MET A 107 -2.72 -3.07 -21.74
N LYS A 108 -2.33 -1.97 -22.40
CA LYS A 108 -1.03 -1.88 -23.06
C LYS A 108 0.05 -1.61 -22.02
N TRP A 109 1.00 -2.54 -21.88
CA TRP A 109 2.00 -2.52 -20.83
C TRP A 109 2.89 -1.26 -20.83
N TRP A 110 3.45 -0.86 -21.98
CA TRP A 110 4.38 0.28 -22.08
C TRP A 110 3.72 1.64 -21.77
N PRO A 111 2.56 1.99 -22.39
CA PRO A 111 1.85 3.23 -22.06
C PRO A 111 1.44 3.32 -20.58
N ALA A 112 1.08 2.21 -19.94
CA ALA A 112 0.73 2.17 -18.53
C ALA A 112 1.98 2.31 -17.66
N LEU A 113 3.06 1.57 -17.96
CA LEU A 113 4.32 1.58 -17.19
C LEU A 113 4.91 2.98 -17.04
N TRP A 114 5.22 3.66 -18.17
CA TRP A 114 5.90 4.94 -18.08
C TRP A 114 5.03 6.04 -17.47
N ARG A 115 3.70 6.02 -17.74
CA ARG A 115 2.78 6.98 -17.12
C ARG A 115 2.58 6.73 -15.64
N LYS A 116 2.60 5.47 -15.22
CA LYS A 116 2.55 5.12 -13.80
C LYS A 116 3.82 5.58 -13.08
N PHE A 117 4.98 5.39 -13.72
CA PHE A 117 6.27 5.84 -13.18
C PHE A 117 6.30 7.37 -13.05
N VAL A 118 6.14 8.09 -14.16
CA VAL A 118 6.22 9.56 -14.16
C VAL A 118 5.06 10.18 -13.39
N GLY A 119 3.83 9.73 -13.61
CA GLY A 119 2.65 10.23 -12.90
C GLY A 119 2.71 9.95 -11.41
N GLY A 120 3.24 8.79 -10.99
CA GLY A 120 3.46 8.46 -9.58
C GLY A 120 4.49 9.38 -8.92
N LEU A 121 5.60 9.69 -9.60
CA LEU A 121 6.58 10.68 -9.11
C LEU A 121 5.94 12.06 -8.97
N LEU A 122 5.23 12.54 -9.99
CA LEU A 122 4.57 13.85 -9.97
C LEU A 122 3.46 13.95 -8.92
N ALA A 123 2.87 12.83 -8.51
CA ALA A 123 1.84 12.80 -7.46
C ALA A 123 2.44 12.66 -6.05
N ILE A 124 3.37 11.72 -5.85
CA ILE A 124 3.87 11.36 -4.52
C ILE A 124 4.95 12.35 -4.04
N CYS A 125 5.87 12.74 -4.92
CA CYS A 125 6.99 13.63 -4.55
C CYS A 125 6.57 14.99 -3.98
N PRO A 126 5.47 15.65 -4.40
CA PRO A 126 5.01 16.88 -3.78
C PRO A 126 4.37 16.69 -2.39
N GLY A 127 4.24 15.45 -1.93
CA GLY A 127 3.76 15.14 -0.59
C GLY A 127 2.31 14.70 -0.49
N LEU A 128 1.64 14.28 -1.58
CA LEU A 128 0.30 13.67 -1.49
C LEU A 128 0.34 12.45 -0.57
N PHE A 129 -0.70 12.27 0.23
CA PHE A 129 -0.84 11.19 1.21
C PHE A 129 -1.13 9.85 0.52
N LEU A 130 -0.22 9.43 -0.34
CA LEU A 130 -0.30 8.25 -1.19
C LEU A 130 0.93 7.36 -0.99
N GLY A 131 0.72 6.06 -1.06
CA GLY A 131 1.78 5.07 -1.05
C GLY A 131 2.34 4.83 -2.46
N ARG A 132 3.58 4.41 -2.52
CA ARG A 132 4.30 4.01 -3.75
C ARG A 132 4.06 2.54 -4.13
N GLU A 133 3.57 1.72 -3.22
CA GLU A 133 3.53 0.27 -3.33
C GLU A 133 2.58 -0.19 -4.44
N GLY A 134 1.36 0.36 -4.48
CA GLY A 134 0.42 0.09 -5.57
C GLY A 134 0.99 0.40 -6.95
N PRO A 135 1.56 1.59 -7.19
CA PRO A 135 2.33 1.87 -8.40
C PRO A 135 3.44 0.86 -8.70
N CYS A 136 4.20 0.42 -7.69
CA CYS A 136 5.26 -0.58 -7.86
C CYS A 136 4.72 -1.94 -8.32
N ILE A 137 3.60 -2.39 -7.74
CA ILE A 137 2.90 -3.62 -8.15
C ILE A 137 2.47 -3.51 -9.62
N GLN A 138 1.84 -2.40 -10.00
CA GLN A 138 1.39 -2.20 -11.38
C GLN A 138 2.55 -2.10 -12.36
N MET A 139 3.62 -1.40 -12.03
CA MET A 139 4.81 -1.32 -12.88
C MET A 139 5.46 -2.68 -13.07
N GLY A 140 5.57 -3.48 -11.99
CA GLY A 140 6.06 -4.84 -12.07
C GLY A 140 5.20 -5.72 -12.96
N ALA A 141 3.88 -5.68 -12.82
CA ALA A 141 2.94 -6.39 -13.70
C ALA A 141 3.10 -5.98 -15.16
N CYS A 142 3.23 -4.68 -15.45
CA CYS A 142 3.48 -4.18 -16.81
C CYS A 142 4.81 -4.72 -17.38
N ILE A 143 5.87 -4.80 -16.57
CA ILE A 143 7.16 -5.37 -16.99
C ILE A 143 6.98 -6.85 -17.30
N GLY A 144 6.32 -7.62 -16.43
CA GLY A 144 6.02 -9.03 -16.66
C GLY A 144 5.24 -9.25 -17.95
N GLN A 145 4.20 -8.43 -18.19
CA GLN A 145 3.42 -8.46 -19.44
C GLN A 145 4.31 -8.16 -20.65
N GLY A 146 5.14 -7.11 -20.59
CA GLY A 146 6.04 -6.74 -21.69
C GLY A 146 7.06 -7.83 -22.02
N PHE A 147 7.61 -8.51 -21.01
CA PHE A 147 8.50 -9.65 -21.21
C PHE A 147 7.79 -10.81 -21.91
N SER A 148 6.55 -11.12 -21.50
CA SER A 148 5.78 -12.18 -22.16
C SER A 148 5.43 -11.85 -23.60
N GLU A 149 4.97 -10.63 -23.88
CA GLU A 149 4.50 -10.23 -25.21
C GLU A 149 5.66 -9.99 -26.19
N GLU A 150 6.70 -9.24 -25.79
CA GLU A 150 7.75 -8.75 -26.69
C GLU A 150 9.00 -9.65 -26.72
N LEU A 151 9.35 -10.29 -25.60
CA LEU A 151 10.59 -11.06 -25.50
C LEU A 151 10.35 -12.57 -25.62
N PHE A 152 9.34 -13.08 -24.91
CA PHE A 152 9.08 -14.51 -24.87
C PHE A 152 8.05 -14.97 -25.92
N HIS A 153 7.27 -14.04 -26.48
CA HIS A 153 6.20 -14.31 -27.44
C HIS A 153 5.22 -15.39 -26.94
N GLY A 154 4.92 -15.33 -25.63
CA GLY A 154 4.11 -16.31 -24.93
C GLY A 154 2.61 -16.11 -25.15
N GLY A 155 1.84 -17.19 -25.02
CA GLY A 155 0.37 -17.12 -25.01
C GLY A 155 -0.18 -16.63 -23.67
N ASP A 156 -1.52 -16.59 -23.54
CA ASP A 156 -2.24 -16.04 -22.38
C ASP A 156 -1.82 -16.65 -21.06
N LYS A 157 -1.56 -17.96 -21.01
CA LYS A 157 -1.10 -18.64 -19.81
C LYS A 157 0.25 -18.11 -19.34
N GLU A 158 1.21 -17.94 -20.25
CA GLU A 158 2.53 -17.41 -19.93
C GLU A 158 2.43 -15.94 -19.51
N ARG A 159 1.60 -15.15 -20.21
CA ARG A 159 1.33 -13.77 -19.86
C ARG A 159 0.87 -13.64 -18.39
N ASN A 160 -0.09 -14.47 -17.97
CA ASN A 160 -0.58 -14.45 -16.60
C ASN A 160 0.49 -14.86 -15.57
N ILE A 161 1.35 -15.83 -15.92
CA ILE A 161 2.48 -16.21 -15.04
C ILE A 161 3.48 -15.05 -14.92
N MET A 162 3.81 -14.39 -16.03
CA MET A 162 4.76 -13.26 -16.01
C MET A 162 4.19 -12.02 -15.32
N LEU A 163 2.88 -11.74 -15.51
CA LEU A 163 2.16 -10.73 -14.71
C LEU A 163 2.30 -11.02 -13.21
N ALA A 164 2.03 -12.26 -12.79
CA ALA A 164 2.15 -12.72 -11.41
C ALA A 164 3.58 -12.53 -10.87
N CYS A 165 4.61 -12.89 -11.66
CA CYS A 165 6.01 -12.64 -11.32
C CYS A 165 6.30 -11.16 -11.13
N GLY A 166 5.78 -10.31 -12.00
CA GLY A 166 5.94 -8.86 -11.91
C GLY A 166 5.25 -8.24 -10.69
N ILE A 167 4.03 -8.71 -10.35
CA ILE A 167 3.28 -8.30 -9.15
C ILE A 167 4.11 -8.58 -7.89
N ALA A 168 4.54 -9.84 -7.72
CA ALA A 168 5.32 -10.26 -6.55
C ALA A 168 6.66 -9.51 -6.46
N ALA A 169 7.37 -9.33 -7.58
CA ALA A 169 8.61 -8.58 -7.67
C ALA A 169 8.42 -7.09 -7.35
N GLY A 170 7.31 -6.48 -7.82
CA GLY A 170 6.98 -5.08 -7.57
C GLY A 170 6.74 -4.78 -6.10
N LEU A 171 5.98 -5.63 -5.41
CA LEU A 171 5.74 -5.49 -3.97
C LEU A 171 7.01 -5.77 -3.17
N SER A 172 7.76 -6.81 -3.55
CA SER A 172 9.05 -7.16 -2.93
C SER A 172 10.01 -5.97 -2.94
N ALA A 173 10.25 -5.33 -4.10
CA ALA A 173 11.14 -4.18 -4.19
C ALA A 173 10.60 -2.94 -3.45
N ALA A 174 9.28 -2.79 -3.36
CA ALA A 174 8.68 -1.64 -2.67
C ALA A 174 8.98 -1.65 -1.17
N PHE A 175 9.04 -2.84 -0.54
CA PHE A 175 9.19 -3.02 0.91
C PHE A 175 10.47 -3.74 1.34
N SER A 176 11.26 -4.27 0.40
CA SER A 176 12.34 -5.24 0.68
C SER A 176 11.79 -6.46 1.44
N ALA A 177 10.70 -7.04 0.91
CA ALA A 177 9.91 -8.09 1.54
C ALA A 177 9.50 -9.17 0.53
N PRO A 178 10.41 -10.08 0.13
CA PRO A 178 10.18 -11.04 -0.93
C PRO A 178 9.12 -12.09 -0.60
N LEU A 179 9.02 -12.55 0.66
CA LEU A 179 8.00 -13.51 1.06
C LEU A 179 6.60 -12.88 1.04
N ALA A 180 6.49 -11.65 1.56
CA ALA A 180 5.23 -10.92 1.52
C ALA A 180 4.78 -10.63 0.10
N GLY A 181 5.71 -10.28 -0.82
CA GLY A 181 5.41 -10.07 -2.23
C GLY A 181 4.80 -11.30 -2.90
N ALA A 182 5.35 -12.48 -2.62
CA ALA A 182 4.82 -13.73 -3.14
C ALA A 182 3.49 -14.14 -2.48
N LEU A 183 3.34 -13.92 -1.15
CA LEU A 183 2.10 -14.21 -0.43
C LEU A 183 0.95 -13.32 -0.86
N PHE A 184 1.19 -12.03 -1.09
CA PHE A 184 0.19 -11.08 -1.59
C PHE A 184 -0.43 -11.54 -2.90
N LEU A 185 0.39 -12.07 -3.82
CA LEU A 185 -0.12 -12.66 -5.05
C LEU A 185 -1.13 -13.78 -4.78
N VAL A 186 -0.81 -14.68 -3.84
CA VAL A 186 -1.64 -15.85 -3.57
C VAL A 186 -2.90 -15.51 -2.79
N GLU A 187 -2.78 -14.61 -1.82
CA GLU A 187 -3.88 -14.29 -0.89
C GLU A 187 -4.86 -13.26 -1.46
N GLU A 188 -4.35 -12.25 -2.19
CA GLU A 188 -5.16 -11.15 -2.70
C GLU A 188 -5.51 -11.31 -4.18
N ILE A 189 -4.54 -11.59 -5.04
CA ILE A 189 -4.74 -11.50 -6.49
C ILE A 189 -5.31 -12.80 -7.09
N THR A 190 -4.81 -13.99 -6.67
CA THR A 190 -5.19 -15.27 -7.30
C THR A 190 -6.25 -16.05 -6.53
N LEU A 191 -6.71 -15.53 -5.40
CA LEU A 191 -7.71 -16.15 -4.52
C LEU A 191 -7.43 -17.65 -4.27
N GLY A 192 -6.17 -18.00 -4.04
CA GLY A 192 -5.75 -19.36 -3.69
C GLY A 192 -5.59 -20.35 -4.87
N PHE A 193 -5.77 -19.94 -6.12
CA PHE A 193 -5.62 -20.82 -7.30
C PHE A 193 -4.22 -20.81 -7.93
N ALA A 194 -3.20 -20.31 -7.23
CA ALA A 194 -1.83 -20.34 -7.72
C ALA A 194 -1.34 -21.78 -7.85
N THR A 195 -1.06 -22.21 -9.09
CA THR A 195 -0.38 -23.48 -9.33
C THR A 195 1.06 -23.42 -8.80
N SER A 196 1.68 -24.57 -8.52
CA SER A 196 3.07 -24.65 -8.04
C SER A 196 4.04 -23.87 -8.94
N VAL A 197 3.78 -23.82 -10.25
CA VAL A 197 4.59 -23.07 -11.23
C VAL A 197 4.48 -21.57 -10.99
N VAL A 198 3.27 -21.05 -10.84
CA VAL A 198 3.02 -19.59 -10.61
C VAL A 198 3.66 -19.16 -9.31
N TRP A 199 3.40 -19.91 -8.22
CA TRP A 199 3.94 -19.62 -6.91
C TRP A 199 5.48 -19.57 -6.90
N LEU A 200 6.13 -20.63 -7.43
CA LEU A 200 7.57 -20.74 -7.41
C LEU A 200 8.26 -19.68 -8.29
N SER A 201 7.69 -19.43 -9.49
CA SER A 201 8.21 -18.42 -10.40
C SER A 201 8.05 -17.00 -9.82
N ALA A 202 6.91 -16.73 -9.16
CA ALA A 202 6.65 -15.45 -8.50
C ALA A 202 7.57 -15.23 -7.29
N LEU A 203 7.81 -16.26 -6.48
CA LEU A 203 8.76 -16.20 -5.37
C LEU A 203 10.19 -15.96 -5.88
N ALA A 204 10.62 -16.67 -6.93
CA ALA A 204 11.92 -16.44 -7.55
C ALA A 204 12.07 -15.02 -8.10
N ALA A 205 11.01 -14.48 -8.71
CA ALA A 205 10.98 -13.10 -9.19
C ALA A 205 11.06 -12.09 -8.02
N ALA A 206 10.34 -12.33 -6.93
CA ALA A 206 10.37 -11.50 -5.73
C ALA A 206 11.77 -11.47 -5.09
N VAL A 207 12.41 -12.63 -4.96
CA VAL A 207 13.79 -12.74 -4.43
C VAL A 207 14.78 -12.05 -5.36
N ALA A 208 14.68 -12.26 -6.68
CA ALA A 208 15.55 -11.60 -7.65
C ALA A 208 15.39 -10.07 -7.64
N SER A 209 14.17 -9.59 -7.45
CA SER A 209 13.84 -8.17 -7.30
C SER A 209 14.46 -7.58 -6.04
N ASP A 210 14.37 -8.29 -4.91
CA ASP A 210 14.95 -7.86 -3.64
C ASP A 210 16.47 -7.82 -3.67
N LEU A 211 17.13 -8.78 -4.35
CA LEU A 211 18.56 -8.74 -4.57
C LEU A 211 19.02 -7.44 -5.25
N VAL A 212 18.26 -6.96 -6.24
CA VAL A 212 18.55 -5.66 -6.86
C VAL A 212 18.28 -4.52 -5.87
N THR A 213 17.21 -4.59 -5.10
CA THR A 213 16.84 -3.57 -4.11
C THR A 213 17.92 -3.43 -3.03
N ILE A 214 18.51 -4.53 -2.59
CA ILE A 214 19.65 -4.56 -1.65
C ILE A 214 20.86 -3.77 -2.17
N LEU A 215 21.12 -3.79 -3.48
CA LEU A 215 22.21 -3.00 -4.06
C LEU A 215 22.01 -1.49 -3.95
N PHE A 216 20.75 -1.03 -3.88
CA PHE A 216 20.39 0.40 -3.74
C PHE A 216 20.27 0.85 -2.28
N PHE A 217 19.71 0.00 -1.40
CA PHE A 217 19.30 0.38 -0.05
C PHE A 217 20.01 -0.40 1.06
N GLY A 218 20.79 -1.42 0.73
CA GLY A 218 21.46 -2.29 1.70
C GLY A 218 20.54 -3.38 2.26
N LEU A 219 21.06 -4.15 3.22
CA LEU A 219 20.37 -5.27 3.87
C LEU A 219 19.48 -4.85 5.05
N THR A 220 19.37 -3.54 5.32
CA THR A 220 18.56 -3.07 6.47
C THR A 220 17.08 -3.21 6.16
N PRO A 221 16.28 -3.77 7.11
CA PRO A 221 14.83 -3.79 6.98
C PRO A 221 14.27 -2.39 6.75
N SER A 222 13.16 -2.28 6.04
CA SER A 222 12.57 -0.98 5.70
C SER A 222 12.10 -0.20 6.94
N LEU A 223 11.64 -0.89 7.98
CA LEU A 223 11.32 -0.32 9.29
C LEU A 223 12.21 -0.98 10.34
N HIS A 224 13.44 -0.46 10.50
CA HIS A 224 14.36 -1.02 11.49
C HIS A 224 14.02 -0.52 12.89
N PHE A 225 13.39 -1.39 13.68
CA PHE A 225 13.10 -1.13 15.09
C PHE A 225 13.96 -2.02 15.99
N ILE A 226 14.55 -1.42 17.02
CA ILE A 226 15.21 -2.17 18.08
C ILE A 226 14.20 -2.35 19.22
N TYR A 227 13.66 -3.56 19.38
CA TYR A 227 12.76 -3.87 20.47
C TYR A 227 13.02 -5.28 21.01
N ASP A 228 13.35 -5.35 22.30
CA ASP A 228 13.76 -6.59 22.97
C ASP A 228 12.64 -7.22 23.78
N TYR A 229 11.52 -6.51 23.99
CA TYR A 229 10.44 -6.94 24.86
C TYR A 229 9.28 -7.51 24.06
N SER A 230 8.71 -8.65 24.49
CA SER A 230 7.43 -9.13 24.00
C SER A 230 6.34 -8.92 25.03
N VAL A 231 5.13 -8.59 24.58
CA VAL A 231 3.97 -8.48 25.44
C VAL A 231 3.71 -9.85 26.09
N PRO A 232 3.65 -9.94 27.43
CA PRO A 232 3.41 -11.21 28.11
C PRO A 232 1.98 -11.70 27.87
N VAL A 233 1.80 -13.03 27.88
CA VAL A 233 0.50 -13.67 27.56
C VAL A 233 -0.64 -13.17 28.46
N LYS A 234 -0.35 -12.82 29.71
CA LYS A 234 -1.35 -12.25 30.65
C LYS A 234 -1.95 -10.93 30.16
N ASP A 235 -1.24 -10.19 29.30
CA ASP A 235 -1.66 -8.88 28.77
C ASP A 235 -2.28 -9.00 27.36
N TYR A 236 -2.48 -10.22 26.82
CA TYR A 236 -3.08 -10.46 25.50
C TYR A 236 -4.54 -10.01 25.39
N TRP A 237 -5.23 -9.79 26.51
CA TRP A 237 -6.55 -9.17 26.48
C TRP A 237 -6.55 -7.79 25.81
N GLN A 238 -5.43 -7.07 25.87
CA GLN A 238 -5.25 -5.79 25.19
C GLN A 238 -5.24 -5.94 23.66
N LEU A 239 -4.68 -7.07 23.17
CA LEU A 239 -4.68 -7.38 21.72
C LEU A 239 -6.10 -7.62 21.22
N ILE A 240 -6.98 -8.19 22.06
CA ILE A 240 -8.40 -8.39 21.72
C ILE A 240 -9.09 -7.03 21.55
N ILE A 241 -8.91 -6.13 22.52
CA ILE A 241 -9.51 -4.78 22.44
C ILE A 241 -8.96 -4.01 21.25
N LEU A 242 -7.63 -4.03 21.04
CA LEU A 242 -6.99 -3.40 19.90
C LEU A 242 -7.53 -3.93 18.58
N GLY A 243 -7.64 -5.25 18.44
CA GLY A 243 -8.18 -5.90 17.23
C GLY A 243 -9.63 -5.48 16.94
N ILE A 244 -10.48 -5.43 17.98
CA ILE A 244 -11.87 -4.96 17.84
C ILE A 244 -11.91 -3.51 17.34
N ILE A 245 -11.17 -2.60 17.97
CA ILE A 245 -11.12 -1.17 17.58
C ILE A 245 -10.65 -1.04 16.14
N LEU A 246 -9.59 -1.75 15.76
CA LEU A 246 -9.02 -1.66 14.41
C LEU A 246 -9.92 -2.31 13.35
N GLY A 247 -10.69 -3.35 13.70
CA GLY A 247 -11.70 -3.93 12.81
C GLY A 247 -12.81 -2.93 12.45
N PHE A 248 -13.35 -2.22 13.47
CA PHE A 248 -14.31 -1.13 13.25
C PHE A 248 -13.73 0.02 12.44
N PHE A 249 -12.52 0.46 12.77
CA PHE A 249 -11.86 1.55 12.08
C PHE A 249 -11.48 1.18 10.64
N GLY A 250 -11.10 -0.09 10.40
CA GLY A 250 -10.87 -0.62 9.05
C GLY A 250 -12.14 -0.62 8.19
N TYR A 251 -13.27 -1.00 8.75
CA TYR A 251 -14.57 -0.90 8.07
C TYR A 251 -14.94 0.55 7.73
N LEU A 252 -14.72 1.49 8.66
CA LEU A 252 -14.92 2.91 8.39
C LEU A 252 -14.04 3.39 7.21
N TYR A 253 -12.78 2.95 7.17
CA TYR A 253 -11.88 3.26 6.05
C TYR A 253 -12.44 2.79 4.71
N GLN A 254 -12.91 1.54 4.64
CA GLN A 254 -13.50 0.96 3.42
C GLN A 254 -14.74 1.72 2.96
N VAL A 255 -15.66 2.04 3.88
CA VAL A 255 -16.88 2.81 3.56
C VAL A 255 -16.54 4.19 3.00
N VAL A 256 -15.58 4.88 3.61
CA VAL A 256 -15.20 6.23 3.16
C VAL A 256 -14.50 6.18 1.81
N ILE A 257 -13.51 5.29 1.60
CA ILE A 257 -12.76 5.24 0.35
C ILE A 257 -13.65 4.88 -0.85
N LEU A 258 -14.60 3.97 -0.68
CA LEU A 258 -15.57 3.59 -1.70
C LEU A 258 -16.60 4.69 -1.99
N SER A 259 -16.72 5.69 -1.12
CA SER A 259 -17.60 6.86 -1.33
C SER A 259 -16.94 7.99 -2.12
N LEU A 260 -15.58 7.98 -2.24
CA LEU A 260 -14.82 9.08 -2.84
C LEU A 260 -15.19 9.42 -4.29
N PRO A 261 -15.45 8.47 -5.20
CA PRO A 261 -15.86 8.79 -6.55
C PRO A 261 -17.13 9.62 -6.63
N ARG A 262 -18.06 9.42 -5.69
CA ARG A 262 -19.28 10.24 -5.59
C ARG A 262 -18.98 11.68 -5.17
N TRP A 263 -18.01 11.87 -4.26
CA TRP A 263 -17.63 13.20 -3.79
C TRP A 263 -16.86 13.97 -4.87
N TYR A 264 -15.86 13.34 -5.48
CA TYR A 264 -15.09 13.94 -6.57
C TYR A 264 -15.91 14.13 -7.85
N GLY A 265 -16.92 13.30 -8.11
CA GLY A 265 -17.87 13.47 -9.20
C GLY A 265 -18.72 14.75 -9.14
N LYS A 266 -18.74 15.44 -7.97
CA LYS A 266 -19.35 16.76 -7.82
C LYS A 266 -18.48 17.89 -8.35
N LEU A 267 -17.17 17.69 -8.52
CA LEU A 267 -16.22 18.67 -9.06
C LEU A 267 -16.28 18.73 -10.59
N LYS A 268 -17.45 19.09 -11.13
CA LYS A 268 -17.71 19.11 -12.59
C LYS A 268 -16.90 20.14 -13.36
N PHE A 269 -16.40 21.18 -12.68
CA PHE A 269 -15.65 22.27 -13.31
C PHE A 269 -14.20 21.91 -13.62
N ILE A 270 -13.65 20.86 -13.00
CA ILE A 270 -12.27 20.41 -13.17
C ILE A 270 -12.31 19.03 -13.84
N PRO A 271 -11.69 18.83 -15.01
CA PRO A 271 -11.59 17.50 -15.62
C PRO A 271 -10.86 16.53 -14.67
N GLN A 272 -11.27 15.26 -14.63
CA GLN A 272 -10.79 14.26 -13.69
C GLN A 272 -9.26 14.13 -13.62
N ALA A 273 -8.57 14.29 -14.76
CA ALA A 273 -7.10 14.22 -14.81
C ALA A 273 -6.40 15.33 -14.01
N TRP A 274 -7.09 16.44 -13.68
CA TRP A 274 -6.57 17.58 -12.91
C TRP A 274 -7.17 17.69 -11.52
N HIS A 275 -7.95 16.70 -11.06
CA HIS A 275 -8.47 16.68 -9.68
C HIS A 275 -7.35 16.73 -8.62
N SER A 276 -6.12 16.36 -8.99
CA SER A 276 -4.93 16.45 -8.13
C SER A 276 -4.63 17.86 -7.62
N ILE A 277 -5.18 18.92 -8.27
CA ILE A 277 -4.99 20.31 -7.81
C ILE A 277 -5.52 20.51 -6.38
N VAL A 278 -6.64 19.82 -6.05
CA VAL A 278 -7.26 19.95 -4.72
C VAL A 278 -6.32 19.45 -3.63
N PRO A 279 -5.90 18.17 -3.59
CA PRO A 279 -5.00 17.71 -2.55
C PRO A 279 -3.62 18.35 -2.62
N LEU A 280 -3.08 18.67 -3.81
CA LEU A 280 -1.77 19.31 -3.97
C LEU A 280 -1.70 20.69 -3.31
N LEU A 281 -2.76 21.46 -3.37
CA LEU A 281 -2.81 22.75 -2.67
C LEU A 281 -3.09 22.57 -1.18
N LEU A 282 -3.94 21.62 -0.80
CA LEU A 282 -4.30 21.37 0.58
C LEU A 282 -3.18 20.76 1.42
N VAL A 283 -2.21 20.05 0.81
CA VAL A 283 -1.06 19.52 1.55
C VAL A 283 -0.05 20.60 1.97
N ILE A 284 -0.04 21.77 1.33
CA ILE A 284 0.91 22.85 1.64
C ILE A 284 0.78 23.32 3.10
N PRO A 285 -0.41 23.72 3.61
CA PRO A 285 -0.55 24.11 5.02
C PRO A 285 -0.24 22.96 5.98
N ILE A 286 -0.51 21.71 5.60
CA ILE A 286 -0.16 20.55 6.44
C ILE A 286 1.35 20.36 6.50
N GLY A 287 2.05 20.52 5.37
CA GLY A 287 3.50 20.44 5.33
C GLY A 287 4.18 21.54 6.16
N LEU A 288 3.62 22.75 6.17
CA LEU A 288 4.08 23.85 7.03
C LEU A 288 3.84 23.55 8.52
N PHE A 289 2.77 22.81 8.84
CA PHE A 289 2.50 22.38 10.22
C PHE A 289 3.44 21.25 10.65
N TYR A 290 3.57 20.18 9.83
CA TYR A 290 4.42 19.05 10.14
C TYR A 290 4.83 18.28 8.87
N ALA A 291 5.97 18.62 8.30
CA ALA A 291 6.41 18.10 6.99
C ALA A 291 6.56 16.58 6.94
N LYS A 292 6.98 15.94 8.03
CA LYS A 292 7.19 14.47 8.06
C LYS A 292 5.90 13.63 7.91
N ILE A 293 4.72 14.25 8.10
CA ILE A 293 3.44 13.56 7.90
C ILE A 293 3.06 13.40 6.41
N LEU A 294 3.75 14.09 5.50
CA LEU A 294 3.46 14.10 4.07
C LEU A 294 3.84 12.78 3.37
N GLY A 295 3.26 12.54 2.20
CA GLY A 295 3.56 11.40 1.35
C GLY A 295 3.16 10.05 1.96
N GLY A 296 3.93 9.01 1.65
CA GLY A 296 3.79 7.67 2.24
C GLY A 296 4.13 7.61 3.73
N SER A 297 4.86 8.61 4.24
CA SER A 297 5.18 8.82 5.66
C SER A 297 5.94 7.67 6.34
N HIS A 298 6.88 7.10 5.63
CA HIS A 298 7.81 6.11 6.21
C HIS A 298 8.59 6.72 7.40
N ASP A 299 9.18 7.90 7.19
CA ASP A 299 9.91 8.63 8.23
C ASP A 299 9.02 9.06 9.41
N PHE A 300 7.72 9.27 9.16
CA PHE A 300 6.77 9.55 10.23
C PHE A 300 6.55 8.35 11.17
N ILE A 301 6.51 7.12 10.64
CA ILE A 301 6.43 5.92 11.49
C ILE A 301 7.69 5.81 12.35
N LEU A 302 8.87 6.06 11.79
CA LEU A 302 10.13 6.05 12.54
C LEU A 302 10.17 7.15 13.63
N ASP A 303 9.65 8.32 13.33
CA ASP A 303 9.53 9.43 14.29
C ASP A 303 8.55 9.08 15.41
N LEU A 304 7.38 8.55 15.07
CA LEU A 304 6.32 8.13 16.00
C LEU A 304 6.81 7.08 17.01
N THR A 305 7.78 6.27 16.61
CA THR A 305 8.36 5.18 17.41
C THR A 305 9.70 5.54 18.03
N SER A 306 10.17 6.78 17.87
CA SER A 306 11.40 7.27 18.52
C SER A 306 11.22 7.44 20.03
N ASN A 307 12.27 7.18 20.80
CA ASN A 307 12.24 7.34 22.25
C ASN A 307 11.80 8.75 22.66
N HIS A 308 12.30 9.78 21.96
CA HIS A 308 11.93 11.17 22.23
C HIS A 308 10.42 11.40 22.07
N PHE A 309 9.79 10.81 21.06
CA PHE A 309 8.35 10.95 20.82
C PHE A 309 7.54 10.14 21.85
N ILE A 310 8.01 8.95 22.21
CA ILE A 310 7.39 8.11 23.23
C ILE A 310 7.41 8.83 24.58
N ASP A 311 8.55 9.37 25.00
CA ASP A 311 8.68 10.13 26.25
C ASP A 311 7.78 11.37 26.26
N TYR A 312 7.68 12.06 25.12
CA TYR A 312 6.79 13.21 24.98
C TYR A 312 5.31 12.82 25.14
N ILE A 313 4.88 11.74 24.50
CA ILE A 313 3.47 11.29 24.54
C ILE A 313 3.11 10.75 25.91
N THR A 314 3.99 9.99 26.54
CA THR A 314 3.72 9.40 27.87
C THR A 314 3.79 10.43 28.98
N GLY A 315 4.66 11.42 28.85
CA GLY A 315 4.87 12.46 29.85
C GLY A 315 3.80 13.58 29.86
N HIS A 316 3.19 13.93 28.73
CA HIS A 316 2.32 15.10 28.62
C HIS A 316 0.89 14.77 28.16
N LEU A 317 -0.13 15.22 28.91
CA LEU A 317 -1.55 14.98 28.57
C LEU A 317 -1.95 15.56 27.20
N PRO A 318 -1.54 16.76 26.79
CA PRO A 318 -1.85 17.31 25.45
C PRO A 318 -1.30 16.48 24.30
N ALA A 319 -0.27 15.66 24.54
CA ALA A 319 0.36 14.85 23.51
C ALA A 319 -0.54 13.74 22.96
N VAL A 320 -1.44 13.15 23.76
CA VAL A 320 -2.43 12.17 23.28
C VAL A 320 -3.39 12.86 22.29
N GLY A 321 -3.81 14.09 22.58
CA GLY A 321 -4.61 14.91 21.65
C GLY A 321 -3.86 15.22 20.36
N PHE A 322 -2.55 15.42 20.42
CA PHE A 322 -1.71 15.64 19.25
C PHE A 322 -1.65 14.37 18.36
N VAL A 323 -1.45 13.18 18.93
CA VAL A 323 -1.50 11.91 18.17
C VAL A 323 -2.87 11.70 17.53
N PHE A 324 -3.96 12.00 18.25
CA PHE A 324 -5.32 11.94 17.70
C PHE A 324 -5.48 12.92 16.52
N LEU A 325 -4.98 14.15 16.64
CA LEU A 325 -4.98 15.12 15.54
C LEU A 325 -4.22 14.59 14.31
N LEU A 326 -3.03 14.00 14.51
CA LEU A 326 -2.25 13.40 13.43
C LEU A 326 -3.00 12.25 12.77
N LEU A 327 -3.71 11.41 13.54
CA LEU A 327 -4.55 10.33 13.01
C LEU A 327 -5.67 10.88 12.12
N VAL A 328 -6.36 11.93 12.57
CA VAL A 328 -7.43 12.58 11.79
C VAL A 328 -6.88 13.20 10.50
N ILE A 329 -5.77 13.93 10.58
CA ILE A 329 -5.10 14.51 9.41
C ILE A 329 -4.74 13.39 8.41
N ARG A 330 -4.07 12.32 8.89
CA ARG A 330 -3.69 11.18 8.03
C ARG A 330 -4.89 10.53 7.36
N PHE A 331 -5.96 10.30 8.10
CA PHE A 331 -7.18 9.70 7.56
C PHE A 331 -7.79 10.59 6.47
N VAL A 332 -8.09 11.85 6.80
CA VAL A 332 -8.77 12.79 5.89
C VAL A 332 -7.93 13.05 4.63
N PHE A 333 -6.65 13.34 4.80
CA PHE A 333 -5.79 13.69 3.65
C PHE A 333 -5.43 12.47 2.79
N SER A 334 -5.38 11.26 3.34
CA SER A 334 -5.27 10.02 2.54
C SER A 334 -6.49 9.85 1.64
N MET A 335 -7.71 10.10 2.17
CA MET A 335 -8.94 10.04 1.40
C MET A 335 -8.98 11.11 0.29
N ILE A 336 -8.66 12.36 0.63
CA ILE A 336 -8.63 13.47 -0.34
C ILE A 336 -7.60 13.19 -1.44
N SER A 337 -6.41 12.70 -1.08
CA SER A 337 -5.35 12.40 -2.05
C SER A 337 -5.73 11.24 -2.99
N TYR A 338 -6.29 10.16 -2.46
CA TYR A 338 -6.67 8.99 -3.26
C TYR A 338 -7.86 9.29 -4.18
N GLY A 339 -8.88 10.02 -3.69
CA GLY A 339 -10.06 10.39 -4.48
C GLY A 339 -9.74 11.25 -5.70
N ALA A 340 -8.61 11.94 -5.71
CA ALA A 340 -8.19 12.79 -6.83
C ALA A 340 -7.79 12.03 -8.12
N SER A 341 -7.93 10.71 -8.16
CA SER A 341 -7.63 9.85 -9.33
C SER A 341 -6.18 9.94 -9.81
N THR A 342 -5.26 10.30 -8.93
CA THR A 342 -3.82 10.37 -9.22
C THR A 342 -3.16 8.99 -9.11
N PRO A 343 -2.07 8.71 -9.84
CA PRO A 343 -1.26 7.51 -9.64
C PRO A 343 -0.65 7.48 -8.22
N GLY A 344 -1.08 6.55 -7.39
CA GLY A 344 -0.62 6.39 -6.01
C GLY A 344 -1.50 5.40 -5.26
N GLY A 345 -0.91 4.67 -4.31
CA GLY A 345 -1.53 3.56 -3.60
C GLY A 345 -2.09 3.95 -2.22
N ILE A 346 -2.93 3.05 -1.69
CA ILE A 346 -3.50 3.13 -0.33
C ILE A 346 -2.71 2.32 0.68
N PHE A 347 -1.81 1.47 0.25
CA PHE A 347 -1.10 0.47 1.04
C PHE A 347 -0.35 1.12 2.23
N MET A 348 0.62 1.99 1.95
CA MET A 348 1.36 2.69 2.99
C MET A 348 0.48 3.62 3.85
N PRO A 349 -0.48 4.40 3.30
CA PRO A 349 -1.49 5.10 4.09
C PRO A 349 -2.22 4.23 5.11
N ILE A 350 -2.61 3.00 4.76
CA ILE A 350 -3.24 2.04 5.68
C ILE A 350 -2.26 1.67 6.81
N LEU A 351 -1.02 1.33 6.49
CA LEU A 351 0.00 0.98 7.49
C LEU A 351 0.26 2.13 8.47
N VAL A 352 0.36 3.37 7.97
CA VAL A 352 0.58 4.56 8.81
C VAL A 352 -0.63 4.84 9.70
N LEU A 353 -1.86 4.67 9.20
CA LEU A 353 -3.07 4.78 10.02
C LEU A 353 -3.10 3.70 11.10
N GLY A 354 -2.70 2.47 10.79
CA GLY A 354 -2.51 1.40 11.77
C GLY A 354 -1.49 1.79 12.85
N ALA A 355 -0.30 2.28 12.43
CA ALA A 355 0.74 2.73 13.35
C ALA A 355 0.26 3.86 14.28
N THR A 356 -0.39 4.87 13.71
CA THR A 356 -0.89 6.02 14.49
C THR A 356 -2.01 5.63 15.44
N SER A 357 -2.89 4.71 15.03
CA SER A 357 -3.95 4.16 15.88
C SER A 357 -3.37 3.32 17.02
N GLY A 358 -2.33 2.51 16.72
CA GLY A 358 -1.59 1.76 17.73
C GLY A 358 -0.89 2.65 18.75
N ALA A 359 -0.25 3.73 18.28
CA ALA A 359 0.38 4.72 19.14
C ALA A 359 -0.62 5.44 20.04
N LEU A 360 -1.79 5.80 19.51
CA LEU A 360 -2.87 6.39 20.29
C LEU A 360 -3.38 5.44 21.36
N TYR A 361 -3.66 4.18 20.99
CA TYR A 361 -4.09 3.14 21.92
C TYR A 361 -3.04 2.90 23.03
N ALA A 362 -1.77 2.70 22.64
CA ALA A 362 -0.69 2.47 23.59
C ALA A 362 -0.53 3.64 24.57
N SER A 363 -0.59 4.88 24.08
CA SER A 363 -0.50 6.08 24.92
C SER A 363 -1.62 6.16 25.96
N ILE A 364 -2.85 5.81 25.59
CA ILE A 364 -4.00 5.77 26.50
C ILE A 364 -3.79 4.66 27.55
N MET A 365 -3.42 3.45 27.12
CA MET A 365 -3.27 2.29 28.01
C MET A 365 -2.09 2.44 28.99
N ILE A 366 -0.99 3.06 28.58
CA ILE A 366 0.15 3.38 29.45
C ILE A 366 -0.29 4.37 30.53
N ARG A 367 -1.01 5.42 30.19
CA ARG A 367 -1.52 6.42 31.15
C ARG A 367 -2.51 5.85 32.14
N MET A 368 -3.33 4.90 31.70
CA MET A 368 -4.28 4.19 32.58
C MET A 368 -3.58 3.15 33.48
N GLY A 369 -2.26 2.93 33.29
CA GLY A 369 -1.48 1.93 34.04
C GLY A 369 -1.71 0.49 33.60
N PHE A 370 -2.38 0.25 32.48
CA PHE A 370 -2.66 -1.09 31.95
C PHE A 370 -1.56 -1.62 31.03
N LEU A 371 -0.68 -0.75 30.50
CA LEU A 371 0.42 -1.11 29.62
C LEU A 371 1.73 -0.49 30.12
N LYS A 372 2.83 -1.22 30.04
CA LYS A 372 4.16 -0.68 30.31
C LYS A 372 4.70 0.05 29.08
N GLU A 373 5.45 1.14 29.27
CA GLU A 373 6.05 1.94 28.19
C GLU A 373 6.89 1.10 27.22
N GLY A 374 7.65 0.11 27.72
CA GLY A 374 8.46 -0.78 26.91
C GLY A 374 7.68 -1.61 25.87
N TYR A 375 6.35 -1.67 25.98
CA TYR A 375 5.48 -2.37 24.99
C TYR A 375 4.85 -1.43 23.96
N PHE A 376 5.12 -0.12 24.02
CA PHE A 376 4.58 0.85 23.10
C PHE A 376 4.81 0.46 21.63
N LEU A 377 6.06 0.18 21.28
CA LEU A 377 6.45 -0.19 19.92
C LEU A 377 5.78 -1.48 19.44
N ASN A 378 5.63 -2.48 20.33
CA ASN A 378 4.94 -3.72 20.01
C ASN A 378 3.48 -3.46 19.60
N ILE A 379 2.77 -2.62 20.35
CA ILE A 379 1.37 -2.28 20.06
C ILE A 379 1.27 -1.54 18.70
N VAL A 380 2.19 -0.65 18.39
CA VAL A 380 2.26 0.05 17.09
C VAL A 380 2.42 -0.96 15.95
N ILE A 381 3.38 -1.88 16.06
CA ILE A 381 3.66 -2.91 15.06
C ILE A 381 2.44 -3.83 14.88
N TYR A 382 1.83 -4.27 15.98
CA TYR A 382 0.65 -5.14 15.95
C TYR A 382 -0.55 -4.43 15.29
N ALA A 383 -0.72 -3.15 15.58
CA ALA A 383 -1.78 -2.34 14.97
C ALA A 383 -1.60 -2.14 13.46
N MET A 384 -0.36 -2.00 12.98
CA MET A 384 -0.07 -1.92 11.54
C MET A 384 -0.55 -3.17 10.81
N ALA A 385 -0.18 -4.36 11.30
CA ALA A 385 -0.58 -5.63 10.71
C ALA A 385 -2.11 -5.84 10.78
N ALA A 386 -2.70 -5.55 11.94
CA ALA A 386 -4.14 -5.76 12.16
C ALA A 386 -5.01 -4.85 11.28
N TYR A 387 -4.64 -3.58 11.17
CA TYR A 387 -5.40 -2.63 10.36
C TYR A 387 -5.29 -2.95 8.86
N PHE A 388 -4.08 -3.30 8.42
CA PHE A 388 -3.84 -3.72 7.04
C PHE A 388 -4.58 -5.02 6.72
N GLY A 389 -4.39 -6.07 7.52
CA GLY A 389 -5.02 -7.38 7.29
C GLY A 389 -6.56 -7.36 7.35
N ALA A 390 -7.15 -6.44 8.14
CA ALA A 390 -8.58 -6.25 8.18
C ALA A 390 -9.14 -5.59 6.91
N ILE A 391 -8.44 -4.60 6.33
CA ILE A 391 -8.89 -3.84 5.15
C ILE A 391 -8.65 -4.63 3.87
N GLU A 392 -7.46 -5.20 3.71
CA GLU A 392 -7.06 -5.96 2.52
C GLU A 392 -7.67 -7.37 2.50
N LYS A 393 -8.12 -7.88 3.65
CA LYS A 393 -8.56 -9.27 3.84
C LYS A 393 -7.44 -10.29 3.58
N ALA A 394 -6.20 -9.88 3.79
CA ALA A 394 -4.98 -10.67 3.58
C ALA A 394 -4.17 -10.79 4.89
N PRO A 395 -4.65 -11.57 5.90
CA PRO A 395 -4.04 -11.63 7.22
C PRO A 395 -2.64 -12.27 7.21
N PHE A 396 -2.37 -13.27 6.37
CA PHE A 396 -1.04 -13.88 6.28
C PHE A 396 -0.04 -12.92 5.65
N THR A 397 -0.42 -12.28 4.56
CA THR A 397 0.39 -11.24 3.92
C THR A 397 0.70 -10.11 4.90
N ALA A 398 -0.29 -9.65 5.67
CA ALA A 398 -0.12 -8.60 6.67
C ALA A 398 0.95 -8.96 7.71
N VAL A 399 0.86 -10.16 8.29
CA VAL A 399 1.79 -10.62 9.33
C VAL A 399 3.20 -10.82 8.78
N VAL A 400 3.33 -11.47 7.63
CA VAL A 400 4.64 -11.70 7.01
C VAL A 400 5.28 -10.40 6.55
N LEU A 401 4.50 -9.51 5.92
CA LEU A 401 4.98 -8.21 5.48
C LEU A 401 5.55 -7.38 6.64
N ILE A 402 4.79 -7.25 7.72
CA ILE A 402 5.25 -6.47 8.87
C ILE A 402 6.47 -7.15 9.52
N SER A 403 6.51 -8.49 9.56
CA SER A 403 7.67 -9.23 10.09
C SER A 403 8.94 -9.00 9.24
N GLU A 404 8.82 -8.99 7.90
CA GLU A 404 9.93 -8.68 7.00
C GLU A 404 10.34 -7.20 7.08
N MET A 405 9.37 -6.28 7.09
CA MET A 405 9.64 -4.83 7.19
C MET A 405 10.36 -4.45 8.49
N VAL A 406 10.02 -5.12 9.59
CA VAL A 406 10.62 -4.90 10.92
C VAL A 406 11.90 -5.74 11.11
N GLY A 407 12.10 -6.78 10.31
CA GLY A 407 13.24 -7.69 10.39
C GLY A 407 13.18 -8.64 11.60
N SER A 408 11.98 -8.97 12.10
CA SER A 408 11.81 -9.85 13.26
C SER A 408 10.58 -10.74 13.15
N ILE A 409 10.79 -12.04 13.35
CA ILE A 409 9.72 -13.06 13.41
C ILE A 409 9.30 -13.41 14.86
N LYS A 410 9.95 -12.84 15.87
CA LYS A 410 9.74 -13.20 17.28
C LYS A 410 8.32 -12.95 17.79
N HIS A 411 7.56 -12.09 17.12
CA HIS A 411 6.25 -11.61 17.55
C HIS A 411 5.10 -12.05 16.63
N MET A 412 5.29 -13.07 15.80
CA MET A 412 4.27 -13.53 14.86
C MET A 412 2.95 -13.94 15.53
N MET A 413 3.01 -14.56 16.73
CA MET A 413 1.79 -15.01 17.42
C MET A 413 0.88 -13.84 17.85
N PRO A 414 1.36 -12.80 18.56
CA PRO A 414 0.56 -11.61 18.84
C PRO A 414 0.07 -10.90 17.57
N LEU A 415 0.92 -10.80 16.53
CA LEU A 415 0.55 -10.25 15.24
C LEU A 415 -0.64 -11.00 14.62
N LEU A 416 -0.59 -12.34 14.58
CA LEU A 416 -1.68 -13.18 14.07
C LEU A 416 -2.96 -12.99 14.87
N ILE A 417 -2.89 -13.00 16.22
CA ILE A 417 -4.06 -12.86 17.08
C ILE A 417 -4.78 -11.54 16.79
N VAL A 418 -4.06 -10.41 16.85
CA VAL A 418 -4.69 -9.10 16.67
C VAL A 418 -5.21 -8.90 15.25
N THR A 419 -4.48 -9.43 14.25
CA THR A 419 -4.88 -9.33 12.84
C THR A 419 -6.13 -10.17 12.55
N LEU A 420 -6.21 -11.40 13.07
CA LEU A 420 -7.38 -12.25 12.91
C LEU A 420 -8.63 -11.66 13.60
N ILE A 421 -8.47 -11.08 14.79
CA ILE A 421 -9.59 -10.42 15.47
C ILE A 421 -10.09 -9.23 14.64
N ALA A 422 -9.19 -8.37 14.18
CA ALA A 422 -9.55 -7.21 13.37
C ALA A 422 -10.20 -7.63 12.04
N TYR A 423 -9.68 -8.69 11.41
CA TYR A 423 -10.26 -9.30 10.22
C TYR A 423 -11.71 -9.76 10.45
N VAL A 424 -11.93 -10.58 11.51
CA VAL A 424 -13.27 -11.12 11.82
C VAL A 424 -14.27 -10.02 12.13
N ILE A 425 -13.88 -9.00 12.90
CA ILE A 425 -14.77 -7.86 13.21
C ILE A 425 -15.11 -7.07 11.95
N ASN A 426 -14.13 -6.80 11.09
CA ASN A 426 -14.36 -6.12 9.83
C ASN A 426 -15.26 -6.96 8.90
N ASP A 427 -15.07 -8.28 8.87
CA ASP A 427 -15.89 -9.21 8.08
C ASP A 427 -17.33 -9.25 8.57
N TRP A 428 -17.52 -9.33 9.89
CA TRP A 428 -18.84 -9.29 10.53
C TRP A 428 -19.62 -8.01 10.20
N LEU A 429 -18.94 -6.87 10.01
CA LEU A 429 -19.53 -5.62 9.57
C LEU A 429 -19.85 -5.57 8.07
N GLY A 430 -19.47 -6.61 7.31
CA GLY A 430 -19.67 -6.69 5.87
C GLY A 430 -18.55 -6.06 5.05
N GLY A 431 -17.36 -5.92 5.63
CA GLY A 431 -16.16 -5.45 4.92
C GLY A 431 -15.72 -6.46 3.85
N ARG A 432 -15.36 -5.96 2.66
CA ARG A 432 -14.89 -6.75 1.52
C ARG A 432 -13.40 -6.52 1.30
N PRO A 433 -12.66 -7.43 0.62
CA PRO A 433 -11.31 -7.12 0.15
C PRO A 433 -11.29 -5.80 -0.59
N ILE A 434 -10.43 -4.86 -0.17
CA ILE A 434 -10.56 -3.47 -0.64
C ILE A 434 -10.26 -3.33 -2.13
N TYR A 435 -9.28 -4.08 -2.67
CA TYR A 435 -8.95 -4.01 -4.09
C TYR A 435 -10.03 -4.61 -4.97
N ALA A 436 -10.62 -5.74 -4.57
CA ALA A 436 -11.77 -6.32 -5.26
C ALA A 436 -12.97 -5.35 -5.28
N ALA A 437 -13.26 -4.68 -4.14
CA ALA A 437 -14.32 -3.69 -4.08
C ALA A 437 -14.04 -2.46 -4.95
N LEU A 438 -12.79 -2.00 -5.01
CA LEU A 438 -12.35 -0.90 -5.89
C LEU A 438 -12.39 -1.32 -7.37
N LYS A 439 -12.08 -2.60 -7.69
CA LYS A 439 -12.21 -3.15 -9.04
C LYS A 439 -13.66 -3.12 -9.49
N ASP A 440 -14.57 -3.63 -8.68
CA ASP A 440 -16.02 -3.63 -8.98
C ASP A 440 -16.52 -2.21 -9.27
N GLU A 441 -16.16 -1.23 -8.41
CA GLU A 441 -16.56 0.17 -8.60
C GLU A 441 -15.95 0.78 -9.88
N MET A 442 -14.69 0.45 -10.17
CA MET A 442 -14.01 0.87 -11.40
C MET A 442 -14.70 0.29 -12.63
N MET A 443 -15.05 -0.99 -12.63
CA MET A 443 -15.71 -1.68 -13.75
C MET A 443 -17.15 -1.19 -13.93
N ASP A 444 -17.90 -0.94 -12.86
CA ASP A 444 -19.23 -0.33 -12.94
C ASP A 444 -19.18 1.04 -13.61
N SER A 445 -18.17 1.85 -13.30
CA SER A 445 -17.98 3.16 -13.93
C SER A 445 -17.58 3.07 -15.41
N PHE A 446 -16.85 2.01 -15.78
CA PHE A 446 -16.42 1.74 -17.15
C PHE A 446 -17.58 1.25 -18.03
N ASN A 447 -18.38 0.30 -17.52
CA ASN A 447 -19.47 -0.32 -18.26
C ASN A 447 -20.73 0.59 -18.36
N HIS A 448 -20.88 1.53 -17.42
CA HIS A 448 -22.05 2.41 -17.34
C HIS A 448 -21.68 3.90 -17.26
N PRO A 449 -21.00 4.48 -18.27
CA PRO A 449 -20.51 5.87 -18.22
C PRO A 449 -21.63 6.92 -18.08
N HIS A 450 -22.88 6.57 -18.32
CA HIS A 450 -24.06 7.46 -18.26
C HIS A 450 -24.99 7.24 -17.06
N LYS A 451 -24.80 6.22 -16.23
CA LYS A 451 -25.56 6.08 -14.98
C LYS A 451 -25.02 7.08 -13.97
N LYS A 452 -25.71 8.23 -13.83
CA LYS A 452 -25.59 9.11 -12.66
C LYS A 452 -25.73 8.24 -11.42
N HIS A 453 -24.74 8.26 -10.53
CA HIS A 453 -24.73 7.56 -9.25
C HIS A 453 -25.94 7.93 -8.38
N GLY A 454 -26.99 7.18 -8.51
CA GLY A 454 -28.21 7.29 -7.73
C GLY A 454 -28.80 5.92 -7.49
N LYS A 455 -28.68 5.46 -6.25
CA LYS A 455 -29.36 4.33 -5.63
C LYS A 455 -28.84 2.92 -5.97
N ASN A 456 -28.44 2.27 -4.93
CA ASN A 456 -28.37 0.85 -4.59
C ASN A 456 -26.97 0.32 -4.28
N VAL A 457 -26.52 0.55 -3.07
CA VAL A 457 -25.66 -0.39 -2.34
C VAL A 457 -26.26 -0.51 -0.94
N VAL A 458 -27.35 -1.23 -0.83
CA VAL A 458 -27.81 -2.01 0.32
C VAL A 458 -28.78 -3.04 -0.24
N ARG A 459 -28.31 -4.22 -0.54
CA ARG A 459 -29.15 -5.44 -0.55
C ARG A 459 -28.28 -6.66 -0.27
N SER A 460 -28.61 -7.22 0.89
CA SER A 460 -28.46 -8.60 1.43
C SER A 460 -27.14 -9.29 1.26
#